data_a6e17c87e10ddcce3cc468a18d665b06
#
_entry.id   a6e17c87e10ddcce3cc468a18d665b06
#
_cell.length_a   1.000
_cell.length_b   1.000
_cell.length_c   1.000
_cell.angle_alpha   90.00
_cell.angle_beta   90.00
_cell.angle_gamma   90.00
#
_symmetry.space_group_name_H-M   'P 1'
#
loop_
_entity.id
_entity.type
_entity.pdbx_description
1 polymer ?
#
loop_
_entity_poly.entity_id
_entity_poly.type
_entity_poly.pdbx_seq_one_letter_code
_entity_poly.pdbx_strand_id
1 'polypeptide(L)'
;MAVNVLKRVGVGIAVLLGLCAFYAGYRQLYLSTGWTRPFAVDAYSMPPLQSIVSRLWEPAATEQPALIRVLVEKAAFTAKEAAAGFVIGAIVGMAIGVAFHFSNLMRRGFLPYAVGSQTVPILAIAPMVVIWLGGKGLPVWMPVAVISAFLTFFPVAINTLRGLDSTDPRKLELTRSYAASGWSTLWRVKFPSALPYLFSAFKVAATASVVGAIIGELPSSIQDGLGGAILNFAQYYSLDPA
;
A
#
# COMPACT_ATOMS: atom_id res chain seq x y z
N MET A 1 -19.91 -1.80 -22.31
CA MET A 1 -18.76 -1.69 -21.40
C MET A 1 -18.34 -0.24 -21.16
N ALA A 2 -18.20 0.58 -22.19
CA ALA A 2 -17.82 2.01 -22.08
C ALA A 2 -18.76 2.88 -21.24
N VAL A 3 -20.08 2.70 -21.34
CA VAL A 3 -21.08 3.49 -20.58
C VAL A 3 -20.95 3.30 -19.07
N ASN A 4 -20.62 2.09 -18.61
CA ASN A 4 -20.43 1.81 -17.18
C ASN A 4 -19.11 2.38 -16.64
N VAL A 5 -18.08 2.48 -17.48
CA VAL A 5 -16.82 3.15 -17.13
C VAL A 5 -17.04 4.66 -17.01
N LEU A 6 -17.76 5.25 -17.97
CA LEU A 6 -18.06 6.69 -17.96
C LEU A 6 -18.92 7.08 -16.75
N LYS A 7 -19.93 6.26 -16.38
CA LYS A 7 -20.73 6.48 -15.17
C LYS A 7 -19.88 6.39 -13.90
N ARG A 8 -18.97 5.42 -13.79
CA ARG A 8 -18.09 5.28 -12.62
C ARG A 8 -17.10 6.44 -12.50
N VAL A 9 -16.54 6.89 -13.61
CA VAL A 9 -15.67 8.07 -13.64
C VAL A 9 -16.46 9.33 -13.25
N GLY A 10 -17.67 9.51 -13.80
CA GLY A 10 -18.53 10.63 -13.46
C GLY A 10 -18.92 10.66 -11.98
N VAL A 11 -19.25 9.51 -11.39
CA VAL A 11 -19.52 9.40 -9.95
C VAL A 11 -18.26 9.73 -9.14
N GLY A 12 -17.08 9.26 -9.56
CA GLY A 12 -15.81 9.58 -8.89
C GLY A 12 -15.52 11.09 -8.89
N ILE A 13 -15.70 11.74 -10.03
CA ILE A 13 -15.55 13.19 -10.16
C ILE A 13 -16.58 13.94 -9.30
N ALA A 14 -17.85 13.51 -9.30
CA ALA A 14 -18.90 14.13 -8.50
C ALA A 14 -18.61 14.02 -6.98
N VAL A 15 -18.10 12.88 -6.52
CA VAL A 15 -17.68 12.70 -5.13
C VAL A 15 -16.50 13.61 -4.78
N LEU A 16 -15.50 13.71 -5.66
CA LEU A 16 -14.36 14.60 -5.47
C LEU A 16 -14.79 16.07 -5.39
N LEU A 17 -15.64 16.51 -6.31
CA LEU A 17 -16.19 17.87 -6.29
C LEU A 17 -17.03 18.11 -5.03
N GLY A 18 -17.82 17.13 -4.60
CA GLY A 18 -18.59 17.20 -3.36
C GLY A 18 -17.71 17.37 -2.11
N LEU A 19 -16.60 16.61 -2.05
CA LEU A 19 -15.62 16.75 -0.96
C LEU A 19 -14.92 18.12 -0.98
N CYS A 20 -14.53 18.61 -2.16
CA CYS A 20 -13.95 19.95 -2.32
C CYS A 20 -14.95 21.05 -1.90
N ALA A 21 -16.22 20.92 -2.31
CA ALA A 21 -17.28 21.87 -1.93
C ALA A 21 -17.55 21.83 -0.42
N PHE A 22 -17.59 20.64 0.18
CA PHE A 22 -17.73 20.49 1.63
C PHE A 22 -16.57 21.15 2.38
N TYR A 23 -15.33 20.89 1.95
CA TYR A 23 -14.14 21.50 2.52
C TYR A 23 -14.18 23.03 2.44
N ALA A 24 -14.47 23.56 1.26
CA ALA A 24 -14.58 25.01 1.04
C ALA A 24 -15.73 25.63 1.83
N GLY A 25 -16.89 24.96 1.87
CA GLY A 25 -18.05 25.40 2.62
C GLY A 25 -17.82 25.43 4.14
N TYR A 26 -17.20 24.36 4.68
CA TYR A 26 -16.83 24.33 6.10
C TYR A 26 -15.86 25.46 6.47
N ARG A 27 -14.83 25.68 5.64
CA ARG A 27 -13.88 26.77 5.81
C ARG A 27 -14.57 28.16 5.79
N GLN A 28 -15.46 28.37 4.81
CA GLN A 28 -16.21 29.64 4.70
C GLN A 28 -17.11 29.86 5.91
N LEU A 29 -17.82 28.82 6.35
CA LEU A 29 -18.68 28.88 7.53
C LEU A 29 -17.91 29.26 8.79
N TYR A 30 -16.73 28.62 8.98
CA TYR A 30 -15.82 28.91 10.09
C TYR A 30 -15.39 30.41 10.08
N LEU A 31 -14.90 30.87 8.93
CA LEU A 31 -14.43 32.24 8.78
C LEU A 31 -15.55 33.27 8.99
N SER A 32 -16.82 32.94 8.67
CA SER A 32 -17.97 33.83 8.83
C SER A 32 -18.58 33.84 10.24
N THR A 33 -18.52 32.68 10.95
CA THR A 33 -19.16 32.49 12.26
C THR A 33 -18.19 32.51 13.43
N GLY A 34 -16.87 32.38 13.21
CA GLY A 34 -15.86 32.19 14.24
C GLY A 34 -16.04 30.91 15.07
N TRP A 35 -16.72 29.91 14.54
CA TRP A 35 -17.04 28.67 15.23
C TRP A 35 -15.79 27.75 15.30
N THR A 36 -15.24 27.54 16.49
CA THR A 36 -13.95 26.86 16.70
C THR A 36 -14.05 25.32 16.87
N ARG A 37 -15.26 24.77 16.79
CA ARG A 37 -15.47 23.32 16.95
C ARG A 37 -16.11 22.71 15.70
N PRO A 38 -15.82 21.43 15.31
CA PRO A 38 -14.88 20.51 15.97
C PRO A 38 -13.41 20.79 15.68
N PHE A 39 -13.07 21.48 14.57
CA PHE A 39 -11.69 21.75 14.16
C PHE A 39 -11.46 23.24 13.94
N ALA A 40 -10.38 23.78 14.49
CA ALA A 40 -9.94 25.14 14.21
C ALA A 40 -9.48 25.24 12.74
N VAL A 41 -9.90 26.30 12.06
CA VAL A 41 -9.46 26.59 10.69
C VAL A 41 -8.42 27.69 10.75
N ASP A 42 -7.17 27.32 10.65
CA ASP A 42 -6.06 28.23 10.46
C ASP A 42 -5.40 28.01 9.08
N ALA A 43 -4.44 28.84 8.75
CA ALA A 43 -3.74 28.75 7.47
C ALA A 43 -2.98 27.43 7.30
N TYR A 44 -2.64 26.76 8.41
CA TYR A 44 -1.87 25.51 8.42
C TYR A 44 -2.78 24.28 8.39
N SER A 45 -3.82 24.26 9.22
CA SER A 45 -4.70 23.10 9.30
C SER A 45 -5.69 22.98 8.15
N MET A 46 -6.16 24.11 7.61
CA MET A 46 -7.10 24.14 6.48
C MET A 46 -6.77 25.28 5.49
N PRO A 47 -5.68 25.16 4.70
CA PRO A 47 -5.35 26.17 3.68
C PRO A 47 -6.42 26.23 2.58
N PRO A 48 -6.59 27.37 1.88
CA PRO A 48 -7.51 27.44 0.74
C PRO A 48 -7.11 26.46 -0.35
N LEU A 49 -8.07 25.81 -1.03
CA LEU A 49 -7.79 24.86 -2.11
C LEU A 49 -6.94 25.47 -3.22
N GLN A 50 -7.15 26.76 -3.52
CA GLN A 50 -6.37 27.48 -4.52
C GLN A 50 -4.88 27.54 -4.15
N SER A 51 -4.55 27.81 -2.88
CA SER A 51 -3.16 27.87 -2.43
C SER A 51 -2.48 26.50 -2.44
N ILE A 52 -3.23 25.41 -2.18
CA ILE A 52 -2.71 24.05 -2.33
C ILE A 52 -2.32 23.77 -3.78
N VAL A 53 -3.20 24.15 -4.71
CA VAL A 53 -2.96 23.93 -6.14
C VAL A 53 -1.84 24.83 -6.67
N SER A 54 -1.85 26.16 -6.32
CA SER A 54 -0.79 27.07 -6.78
C SER A 54 0.57 26.66 -6.25
N ARG A 55 0.66 26.19 -5.01
CA ARG A 55 1.90 25.74 -4.38
C ARG A 55 2.59 24.59 -5.12
N LEU A 56 1.86 23.76 -5.85
CA LEU A 56 2.44 22.69 -6.66
C LEU A 56 3.36 23.22 -7.77
N TRP A 57 3.08 24.42 -8.28
CA TRP A 57 3.83 25.04 -9.38
C TRP A 57 4.91 25.99 -8.91
N GLU A 58 4.93 26.34 -7.62
CA GLU A 58 5.96 27.15 -7.02
C GLU A 58 7.23 26.31 -6.70
N PRO A 59 8.41 26.93 -6.60
CA PRO A 59 9.63 26.26 -6.17
C PRO A 59 9.43 25.57 -4.81
N ALA A 60 9.93 24.37 -4.66
CA ALA A 60 9.84 23.63 -3.39
C ALA A 60 10.63 24.32 -2.26
N ALA A 61 11.78 24.91 -2.60
CA ALA A 61 12.60 25.76 -1.75
C ALA A 61 13.41 26.72 -2.65
N THR A 62 14.18 27.64 -2.05
CA THR A 62 15.09 28.52 -2.79
C THR A 62 16.00 27.70 -3.69
N GLU A 63 16.04 28.03 -4.98
CA GLU A 63 16.83 27.36 -6.02
C GLU A 63 16.39 25.91 -6.38
N GLN A 64 15.23 25.44 -5.87
CA GLN A 64 14.70 24.12 -6.22
C GLN A 64 13.66 24.22 -7.36
N PRO A 65 13.43 23.10 -8.09
CA PRO A 65 12.38 23.04 -9.10
C PRO A 65 11.00 23.13 -8.46
N ALA A 66 9.96 23.28 -9.31
CA ALA A 66 8.56 23.29 -8.87
C ALA A 66 8.23 22.07 -7.99
N LEU A 67 7.45 22.29 -6.94
CA LEU A 67 7.10 21.27 -5.94
C LEU A 67 6.52 19.98 -6.59
N ILE A 68 5.70 20.13 -7.64
CA ILE A 68 5.16 18.99 -8.38
C ILE A 68 6.25 18.07 -8.93
N ARG A 69 7.34 18.63 -9.46
CA ARG A 69 8.46 17.86 -10.00
C ARG A 69 9.18 17.10 -8.89
N VAL A 70 9.45 17.76 -7.77
CA VAL A 70 10.04 17.12 -6.58
C VAL A 70 9.18 15.98 -6.08
N LEU A 71 7.86 16.20 -5.97
CA LEU A 71 6.92 15.16 -5.52
C LEU A 71 6.84 13.98 -6.49
N VAL A 72 6.88 14.21 -7.80
CA VAL A 72 6.87 13.13 -8.79
C VAL A 72 8.17 12.31 -8.73
N GLU A 73 9.33 12.95 -8.58
CA GLU A 73 10.61 12.25 -8.41
C GLU A 73 10.61 11.39 -7.15
N LYS A 74 10.13 11.93 -6.02
CA LYS A 74 9.99 11.19 -4.75
C LYS A 74 8.96 10.06 -4.86
N ALA A 75 7.83 10.29 -5.51
CA ALA A 75 6.83 9.27 -5.77
C ALA A 75 7.37 8.12 -6.64
N ALA A 76 8.20 8.43 -7.63
CA ALA A 76 8.86 7.42 -8.46
C ALA A 76 9.86 6.58 -7.65
N PHE A 77 10.56 7.19 -6.69
CA PHE A 77 11.46 6.47 -5.78
C PHE A 77 10.66 5.52 -4.88
N THR A 78 9.66 6.02 -4.15
CA THR A 78 8.76 5.19 -3.32
C THR A 78 8.09 4.07 -4.13
N ALA A 79 7.68 4.35 -5.38
CA ALA A 79 7.07 3.35 -6.25
C ALA A 79 8.03 2.20 -6.60
N LYS A 80 9.34 2.47 -6.76
CA LYS A 80 10.34 1.41 -6.98
C LYS A 80 10.48 0.51 -5.75
N GLU A 81 10.54 1.10 -4.56
CA GLU A 81 10.61 0.35 -3.29
C GLU A 81 9.35 -0.48 -3.06
N ALA A 82 8.18 0.13 -3.27
CA ALA A 82 6.90 -0.55 -3.20
C ALA A 82 6.80 -1.71 -4.20
N ALA A 83 7.23 -1.50 -5.45
CA ALA A 83 7.23 -2.54 -6.48
C ALA A 83 8.16 -3.71 -6.12
N ALA A 84 9.37 -3.42 -5.62
CA ALA A 84 10.28 -4.46 -5.14
C ALA A 84 9.67 -5.25 -3.97
N GLY A 85 9.11 -4.56 -2.98
CA GLY A 85 8.43 -5.17 -1.85
C GLY A 85 7.20 -5.98 -2.27
N PHE A 86 6.40 -5.46 -3.21
CA PHE A 86 5.27 -6.17 -3.78
C PHE A 86 5.69 -7.48 -4.44
N VAL A 87 6.69 -7.47 -5.30
CA VAL A 87 7.17 -8.67 -6.00
C VAL A 87 7.70 -9.72 -5.02
N ILE A 88 8.55 -9.30 -4.07
CA ILE A 88 9.10 -10.19 -3.04
C ILE A 88 7.96 -10.77 -2.18
N GLY A 89 7.09 -9.91 -1.67
CA GLY A 89 5.97 -10.32 -0.82
C GLY A 89 4.96 -11.20 -1.55
N ALA A 90 4.70 -10.95 -2.84
CA ALA A 90 3.83 -11.79 -3.66
C ALA A 90 4.43 -13.19 -3.89
N ILE A 91 5.71 -13.28 -4.22
CA ILE A 91 6.40 -14.58 -4.41
C ILE A 91 6.40 -15.37 -3.09
N VAL A 92 6.81 -14.75 -1.99
CA VAL A 92 6.84 -15.38 -0.66
C VAL A 92 5.43 -15.78 -0.22
N GLY A 93 4.45 -14.88 -0.38
CA GLY A 93 3.06 -15.15 -0.05
C GLY A 93 2.48 -16.31 -0.86
N MET A 94 2.70 -16.36 -2.17
CA MET A 94 2.27 -17.49 -3.00
C MET A 94 2.94 -18.81 -2.56
N ALA A 95 4.25 -18.79 -2.31
CA ALA A 95 4.96 -19.96 -1.85
C ALA A 95 4.40 -20.49 -0.51
N ILE A 96 4.16 -19.61 0.45
CA ILE A 96 3.55 -19.94 1.75
C ILE A 96 2.13 -20.47 1.56
N GLY A 97 1.31 -19.83 0.73
CA GLY A 97 -0.07 -20.28 0.44
C GLY A 97 -0.11 -21.68 -0.18
N VAL A 98 0.79 -21.97 -1.12
CA VAL A 98 0.97 -23.31 -1.71
C VAL A 98 1.44 -24.31 -0.64
N ALA A 99 2.41 -23.96 0.19
CA ALA A 99 2.89 -24.81 1.27
C ALA A 99 1.77 -25.16 2.27
N PHE A 100 0.93 -24.19 2.65
CA PHE A 100 -0.24 -24.41 3.50
C PHE A 100 -1.29 -25.31 2.83
N HIS A 101 -1.43 -25.23 1.51
CA HIS A 101 -2.34 -26.08 0.77
C HIS A 101 -1.91 -27.55 0.77
N PHE A 102 -0.60 -27.84 0.66
CA PHE A 102 -0.09 -29.21 0.62
C PHE A 102 0.13 -29.83 1.99
N SER A 103 0.33 -29.03 3.04
CA SER A 103 0.67 -29.52 4.38
C SER A 103 -0.28 -29.01 5.45
N ASN A 104 -1.17 -29.90 5.94
CA ASN A 104 -2.03 -29.60 7.07
C ASN A 104 -1.23 -29.26 8.35
N LEU A 105 -0.03 -29.84 8.51
CA LEU A 105 0.84 -29.54 9.62
C LEU A 105 1.33 -28.09 9.55
N MET A 106 1.82 -27.65 8.39
CA MET A 106 2.22 -26.25 8.17
C MET A 106 1.03 -25.31 8.34
N ARG A 107 -0.12 -25.63 7.77
CA ARG A 107 -1.32 -24.82 7.89
C ARG A 107 -1.74 -24.65 9.35
N ARG A 108 -1.85 -25.72 10.13
CA ARG A 108 -2.29 -25.66 11.53
C ARG A 108 -1.22 -25.05 12.45
N GLY A 109 0.07 -25.30 12.17
CA GLY A 109 1.17 -24.81 12.97
C GLY A 109 1.50 -23.34 12.69
N PHE A 110 1.57 -22.91 11.45
CA PHE A 110 2.08 -21.57 11.09
C PHE A 110 1.01 -20.54 10.76
N LEU A 111 -0.19 -20.93 10.32
CA LEU A 111 -1.25 -19.99 10.00
C LEU A 111 -1.62 -19.05 11.17
N PRO A 112 -1.74 -19.54 12.44
CA PRO A 112 -2.00 -18.65 13.57
C PRO A 112 -0.92 -17.58 13.76
N TYR A 113 0.36 -17.93 13.55
CA TYR A 113 1.46 -16.97 13.63
C TYR A 113 1.43 -15.97 12.47
N ALA A 114 1.12 -16.42 11.25
CA ALA A 114 0.95 -15.52 10.12
C ALA A 114 -0.19 -14.52 10.33
N VAL A 115 -1.30 -14.94 10.92
CA VAL A 115 -2.40 -14.05 11.33
C VAL A 115 -1.95 -13.12 12.45
N GLY A 116 -1.30 -13.64 13.49
CA GLY A 116 -0.78 -12.88 14.62
C GLY A 116 0.24 -11.81 14.21
N SER A 117 1.05 -12.08 13.18
CA SER A 117 2.02 -11.11 12.68
C SER A 117 1.36 -9.82 12.15
N GLN A 118 0.11 -9.89 11.71
CA GLN A 118 -0.63 -8.72 11.21
C GLN A 118 -1.17 -7.82 12.32
N THR A 119 -1.19 -8.30 13.58
CA THR A 119 -1.62 -7.49 14.72
C THR A 119 -0.49 -6.60 15.25
N VAL A 120 0.74 -6.85 14.85
CA VAL A 120 1.88 -6.06 15.28
C VAL A 120 1.93 -4.73 14.52
N PRO A 121 2.00 -3.58 15.23
CA PRO A 121 2.05 -2.27 14.58
C PRO A 121 3.33 -2.13 13.74
N ILE A 122 3.21 -2.15 12.43
CA ILE A 122 4.36 -2.09 11.53
C ILE A 122 5.21 -0.83 11.75
N LEU A 123 4.59 0.28 12.11
CA LEU A 123 5.28 1.54 12.41
C LEU A 123 6.23 1.42 13.60
N ALA A 124 5.94 0.53 14.57
CA ALA A 124 6.83 0.27 15.69
C ALA A 124 8.03 -0.61 15.31
N ILE A 125 7.85 -1.52 14.33
CA ILE A 125 8.91 -2.44 13.89
C ILE A 125 9.80 -1.77 12.82
N ALA A 126 9.26 -0.87 12.01
CA ALA A 126 9.96 -0.26 10.89
C ALA A 126 11.36 0.30 11.27
N PRO A 127 11.53 1.08 12.36
CA PRO A 127 12.84 1.57 12.75
C PRO A 127 13.85 0.45 13.04
N MET A 128 13.40 -0.64 13.68
CA MET A 128 14.26 -1.78 14.00
C MET A 128 14.76 -2.48 12.73
N VAL A 129 13.88 -2.69 11.76
CA VAL A 129 14.22 -3.31 10.46
C VAL A 129 15.22 -2.43 9.70
N VAL A 130 14.98 -1.11 9.68
CA VAL A 130 15.85 -0.16 8.99
C VAL A 130 17.24 -0.10 9.63
N ILE A 131 17.33 -0.03 10.95
CA ILE A 131 18.62 0.01 11.66
C ILE A 131 19.37 -1.31 11.49
N TRP A 132 18.67 -2.45 11.64
CA TRP A 132 19.30 -3.76 11.57
C TRP A 132 19.82 -4.10 10.17
N LEU A 133 19.05 -3.82 9.12
CA LEU A 133 19.47 -4.07 7.73
C LEU A 133 20.44 -3.01 7.23
N GLY A 134 20.21 -1.73 7.58
CA GLY A 134 21.11 -0.62 7.22
C GLY A 134 22.50 -0.79 7.84
N GLY A 135 22.59 -1.26 9.09
CA GLY A 135 23.85 -1.56 9.77
C GLY A 135 24.69 -2.68 9.10
N LYS A 136 24.09 -3.47 8.18
CA LYS A 136 24.79 -4.48 7.38
C LYS A 136 25.35 -3.97 6.05
N GLY A 137 25.29 -2.67 5.78
CA GLY A 137 25.76 -2.08 4.53
C GLY A 137 24.88 -2.38 3.31
N LEU A 138 23.63 -2.79 3.53
CA LEU A 138 22.68 -3.03 2.45
C LEU A 138 22.20 -1.70 1.86
N PRO A 139 21.82 -1.66 0.56
CA PRO A 139 21.28 -0.47 -0.08
C PRO A 139 20.05 0.07 0.69
N VAL A 140 19.94 1.37 0.79
CA VAL A 140 18.95 2.08 1.63
C VAL A 140 17.50 1.69 1.30
N TRP A 141 17.20 1.39 0.04
CA TRP A 141 15.87 0.96 -0.41
C TRP A 141 15.47 -0.44 0.07
N MET A 142 16.44 -1.30 0.42
CA MET A 142 16.18 -2.70 0.75
C MET A 142 15.41 -2.90 2.07
N PRO A 143 15.74 -2.23 3.18
CA PRO A 143 14.92 -2.26 4.40
C PRO A 143 13.47 -1.88 4.15
N VAL A 144 13.24 -0.85 3.35
CA VAL A 144 11.89 -0.37 2.99
C VAL A 144 11.15 -1.41 2.15
N ALA A 145 11.82 -2.03 1.18
CA ALA A 145 11.24 -3.12 0.39
C ALA A 145 10.87 -4.35 1.27
N VAL A 146 11.66 -4.65 2.30
CA VAL A 146 11.34 -5.73 3.27
C VAL A 146 10.07 -5.40 4.06
N ILE A 147 9.92 -4.17 4.55
CA ILE A 147 8.71 -3.72 5.26
C ILE A 147 7.49 -3.79 4.32
N SER A 148 7.64 -3.33 3.10
CA SER A 148 6.62 -3.41 2.06
C SER A 148 6.24 -4.86 1.73
N ALA A 149 7.23 -5.77 1.61
CA ALA A 149 7.02 -7.18 1.39
C ALA A 149 6.28 -7.86 2.55
N PHE A 150 6.57 -7.44 3.80
CA PHE A 150 5.88 -7.94 4.99
C PHE A 150 4.39 -7.62 4.97
N LEU A 151 3.98 -6.44 4.53
CA LEU A 151 2.54 -6.11 4.40
C LEU A 151 1.88 -6.83 3.21
N THR A 152 2.66 -7.17 2.19
CA THR A 152 2.19 -7.80 0.96
C THR A 152 2.00 -9.31 1.09
N PHE A 153 2.90 -10.02 1.81
CA PHE A 153 2.91 -11.49 1.79
C PHE A 153 1.63 -12.12 2.33
N PHE A 154 1.06 -11.56 3.38
CA PHE A 154 -0.08 -12.16 4.07
C PHE A 154 -1.36 -12.18 3.23
N PRO A 155 -1.85 -11.06 2.65
CA PRO A 155 -3.03 -11.11 1.79
C PRO A 155 -2.83 -12.03 0.59
N VAL A 156 -1.61 -12.13 0.06
CA VAL A 156 -1.31 -13.05 -1.04
C VAL A 156 -1.32 -14.50 -0.56
N ALA A 157 -0.70 -14.82 0.58
CA ALA A 157 -0.65 -16.19 1.11
C ALA A 157 -2.06 -16.74 1.39
N ILE A 158 -2.90 -15.95 2.06
CA ILE A 158 -4.25 -16.38 2.43
C ILE A 158 -5.14 -16.55 1.20
N ASN A 159 -5.07 -15.64 0.24
CA ASN A 159 -5.89 -15.76 -0.96
C ASN A 159 -5.37 -16.84 -1.92
N THR A 160 -4.05 -17.10 -1.94
CA THR A 160 -3.50 -18.27 -2.64
C THR A 160 -4.06 -19.56 -2.06
N LEU A 161 -4.01 -19.72 -0.74
CA LEU A 161 -4.57 -20.87 -0.06
C LEU A 161 -6.07 -21.04 -0.36
N ARG A 162 -6.85 -19.98 -0.18
CA ARG A 162 -8.30 -19.97 -0.46
C ARG A 162 -8.60 -20.30 -1.92
N GLY A 163 -7.83 -19.72 -2.84
CA GLY A 163 -8.00 -19.96 -4.27
C GLY A 163 -7.72 -21.41 -4.66
N LEU A 164 -6.67 -22.03 -4.11
CA LEU A 164 -6.35 -23.43 -4.35
C LEU A 164 -7.38 -24.37 -3.73
N ASP A 165 -7.94 -24.02 -2.55
CA ASP A 165 -8.97 -24.78 -1.86
C ASP A 165 -10.35 -24.63 -2.51
N SER A 166 -10.59 -23.58 -3.30
CA SER A 166 -11.88 -23.31 -3.98
C SER A 166 -12.12 -24.13 -5.24
N THR A 167 -11.17 -25.03 -5.60
CA THR A 167 -11.27 -25.85 -6.80
C THR A 167 -12.47 -26.80 -6.72
N ASP A 168 -13.31 -26.83 -7.77
CA ASP A 168 -14.48 -27.69 -7.86
C ASP A 168 -14.10 -29.17 -7.63
N PRO A 169 -14.76 -29.88 -6.67
CA PRO A 169 -14.51 -31.28 -6.40
C PRO A 169 -14.64 -32.17 -7.64
N ARG A 170 -15.57 -31.88 -8.55
CA ARG A 170 -15.76 -32.64 -9.79
C ARG A 170 -14.51 -32.61 -10.68
N LYS A 171 -13.84 -31.45 -10.75
CA LYS A 171 -12.57 -31.33 -11.50
C LYS A 171 -11.46 -32.15 -10.84
N LEU A 172 -11.45 -32.25 -9.51
CA LEU A 172 -10.49 -33.05 -8.78
C LEU A 172 -10.73 -34.55 -8.95
N GLU A 173 -12.00 -34.98 -8.97
CA GLU A 173 -12.37 -36.37 -9.27
C GLU A 173 -11.94 -36.76 -10.68
N LEU A 174 -12.17 -35.87 -11.66
CA LEU A 174 -11.71 -36.09 -13.03
C LEU A 174 -10.18 -36.27 -13.11
N THR A 175 -9.40 -35.43 -12.41
CA THR A 175 -7.93 -35.59 -12.41
C THR A 175 -7.48 -36.88 -11.76
N ARG A 176 -8.21 -37.37 -10.74
CA ARG A 176 -7.95 -38.67 -10.13
C ARG A 176 -8.24 -39.84 -11.08
N SER A 177 -9.34 -39.76 -11.85
CA SER A 177 -9.65 -40.81 -12.84
C SER A 177 -8.61 -40.95 -13.94
N TYR A 178 -7.89 -39.85 -14.24
CA TYR A 178 -6.71 -39.87 -15.16
C TYR A 178 -5.39 -40.19 -14.47
N ALA A 179 -5.41 -40.59 -13.19
CA ALA A 179 -4.19 -40.84 -12.40
C ALA A 179 -3.19 -39.67 -12.44
N ALA A 180 -3.67 -38.42 -12.53
CA ALA A 180 -2.81 -37.25 -12.62
C ALA A 180 -2.04 -37.03 -11.30
N SER A 181 -0.77 -36.70 -11.39
CA SER A 181 0.06 -36.38 -10.22
C SER A 181 -0.45 -35.13 -9.52
N GLY A 182 -0.15 -34.99 -8.22
CA GLY A 182 -0.54 -33.80 -7.43
C GLY A 182 0.02 -32.51 -8.02
N TRP A 183 1.25 -32.52 -8.56
CA TRP A 183 1.89 -31.39 -9.22
C TRP A 183 1.18 -31.01 -10.54
N SER A 184 0.81 -32.00 -11.35
CA SER A 184 0.03 -31.78 -12.56
C SER A 184 -1.35 -31.20 -12.25
N THR A 185 -2.03 -31.72 -11.21
CA THR A 185 -3.30 -31.21 -10.72
C THR A 185 -3.19 -29.77 -10.20
N LEU A 186 -2.09 -29.43 -9.50
CA LEU A 186 -1.86 -28.08 -9.03
C LEU A 186 -1.81 -27.08 -10.20
N TRP A 187 -0.93 -27.33 -11.17
CA TRP A 187 -0.68 -26.36 -12.25
C TRP A 187 -1.77 -26.32 -13.31
N ARG A 188 -2.40 -27.46 -13.63
CA ARG A 188 -3.40 -27.53 -14.71
C ARG A 188 -4.82 -27.26 -14.25
N VAL A 189 -5.14 -27.47 -12.98
CA VAL A 189 -6.51 -27.35 -12.48
C VAL A 189 -6.63 -26.34 -11.35
N LYS A 190 -5.86 -26.49 -10.27
CA LYS A 190 -6.02 -25.68 -9.07
C LYS A 190 -5.52 -24.24 -9.29
N PHE A 191 -4.34 -24.08 -9.87
CA PHE A 191 -3.76 -22.75 -10.08
C PHE A 191 -4.61 -21.87 -11.02
N PRO A 192 -5.08 -22.37 -12.18
CA PRO A 192 -6.04 -21.62 -13.01
C PRO A 192 -7.33 -21.27 -12.29
N SER A 193 -7.85 -22.18 -11.45
CA SER A 193 -9.05 -21.92 -10.65
C SER A 193 -8.81 -20.87 -9.56
N ALA A 194 -7.58 -20.74 -9.07
CA ALA A 194 -7.17 -19.76 -8.06
C ALA A 194 -6.92 -18.35 -8.62
N LEU A 195 -6.78 -18.16 -9.94
CA LEU A 195 -6.45 -16.89 -10.56
C LEU A 195 -7.35 -15.72 -10.12
N PRO A 196 -8.70 -15.85 -10.03
CA PRO A 196 -9.55 -14.76 -9.57
C PRO A 196 -9.21 -14.29 -8.15
N TYR A 197 -8.87 -15.24 -7.27
CA TYR A 197 -8.43 -14.95 -5.89
C TYR A 197 -7.08 -14.27 -5.85
N LEU A 198 -6.13 -14.71 -6.70
CA LEU A 198 -4.81 -14.09 -6.82
C LEU A 198 -4.91 -12.65 -7.32
N PHE A 199 -5.71 -12.39 -8.35
CA PHE A 199 -5.91 -11.02 -8.84
C PHE A 199 -6.53 -10.11 -7.77
N SER A 200 -7.46 -10.64 -6.97
CA SER A 200 -8.05 -9.90 -5.85
C SER A 200 -7.00 -9.64 -4.76
N ALA A 201 -6.15 -10.63 -4.45
CA ALA A 201 -5.05 -10.48 -3.53
C ALA A 201 -4.04 -9.42 -3.99
N PHE A 202 -3.65 -9.44 -5.26
CA PHE A 202 -2.69 -8.50 -5.82
C PHE A 202 -3.18 -7.05 -5.78
N LYS A 203 -4.47 -6.80 -5.95
CA LYS A 203 -5.04 -5.46 -5.77
C LYS A 203 -4.85 -4.94 -4.35
N VAL A 204 -5.15 -5.76 -3.35
CA VAL A 204 -4.96 -5.41 -1.93
C VAL A 204 -3.48 -5.28 -1.59
N ALA A 205 -2.67 -6.23 -2.04
CA ALA A 205 -1.24 -6.26 -1.82
C ALA A 205 -0.50 -5.07 -2.45
N ALA A 206 -0.91 -4.63 -3.64
CA ALA A 206 -0.34 -3.44 -4.30
C ALA A 206 -0.59 -2.17 -3.46
N THR A 207 -1.78 -2.00 -2.90
CA THR A 207 -2.06 -0.89 -1.99
C THR A 207 -1.24 -1.01 -0.71
N ALA A 208 -1.18 -2.21 -0.12
CA ALA A 208 -0.42 -2.47 1.09
C ALA A 208 1.09 -2.25 0.89
N SER A 209 1.64 -2.56 -0.29
CA SER A 209 3.05 -2.35 -0.59
C SER A 209 3.42 -0.87 -0.63
N VAL A 210 2.59 -0.02 -1.20
CA VAL A 210 2.80 1.44 -1.21
C VAL A 210 2.75 2.01 0.20
N VAL A 211 1.75 1.60 0.99
CA VAL A 211 1.65 2.00 2.40
C VAL A 211 2.88 1.54 3.18
N GLY A 212 3.33 0.29 2.95
CA GLY A 212 4.54 -0.26 3.57
C GLY A 212 5.81 0.49 3.21
N ALA A 213 5.95 0.92 1.95
CA ALA A 213 7.08 1.72 1.51
C ALA A 213 7.11 3.09 2.22
N ILE A 214 5.99 3.82 2.21
CA ILE A 214 5.90 5.12 2.89
C ILE A 214 6.21 4.97 4.39
N ILE A 215 5.63 3.97 5.07
CA ILE A 215 5.89 3.71 6.48
C ILE A 215 7.37 3.36 6.74
N GLY A 216 7.99 2.60 5.83
CA GLY A 216 9.40 2.23 5.93
C GLY A 216 10.36 3.40 5.72
N GLU A 217 9.98 4.37 4.89
CA GLU A 217 10.76 5.58 4.63
C GLU A 217 10.77 6.54 5.84
N LEU A 218 9.68 6.61 6.63
CA LEU A 218 9.56 7.53 7.76
C LEU A 218 10.73 7.42 8.77
N PRO A 219 11.10 6.22 9.29
CA PRO A 219 12.18 6.09 10.25
C PRO A 219 13.57 5.97 9.61
N SER A 220 13.65 5.79 8.28
CA SER A 220 14.89 5.44 7.59
C SER A 220 15.79 6.65 7.28
N SER A 221 15.33 7.87 7.57
CA SER A 221 15.99 9.11 7.15
C SER A 221 16.22 9.20 5.62
N ILE A 222 15.49 8.39 4.85
CA ILE A 222 15.51 8.44 3.39
C ILE A 222 14.77 9.70 2.95
N GLN A 223 15.54 10.67 2.47
CA GLN A 223 14.96 11.93 1.99
C GLN A 223 14.42 11.84 0.56
N ASP A 224 14.76 10.78 -0.17
CA ASP A 224 14.45 10.62 -1.59
C ASP A 224 13.03 10.14 -1.88
N GLY A 225 12.32 9.62 -0.87
CA GLY A 225 10.95 9.13 -0.99
C GLY A 225 9.87 10.08 -0.48
N LEU A 226 8.60 9.69 -0.67
CA LEU A 226 7.43 10.45 -0.20
C LEU A 226 7.34 10.51 1.33
N GLY A 227 7.71 9.42 2.04
CA GLY A 227 7.71 9.40 3.51
C GLY A 227 8.70 10.41 4.08
N GLY A 228 9.91 10.49 3.51
CA GLY A 228 10.89 11.51 3.84
C GLY A 228 10.41 12.93 3.53
N ALA A 229 9.73 13.12 2.39
CA ALA A 229 9.14 14.41 2.04
C ALA A 229 8.09 14.85 3.06
N ILE A 230 7.20 13.95 3.48
CA ILE A 230 6.17 14.25 4.48
C ILE A 230 6.81 14.72 5.79
N LEU A 231 7.86 14.05 6.27
CA LEU A 231 8.56 14.46 7.49
C LEU A 231 9.26 15.80 7.35
N ASN A 232 9.97 16.02 6.25
CA ASN A 232 10.69 17.26 6.03
C ASN A 232 9.75 18.47 5.93
N PHE A 233 8.66 18.33 5.17
CA PHE A 233 7.68 19.40 5.07
C PHE A 233 6.95 19.64 6.41
N ALA A 234 6.57 18.59 7.14
CA ALA A 234 5.94 18.72 8.45
C ALA A 234 6.87 19.43 9.45
N GLN A 235 8.17 19.14 9.46
CA GLN A 235 9.14 19.78 10.33
C GLN A 235 9.38 21.24 9.93
N TYR A 236 9.53 21.52 8.63
CA TYR A 236 9.74 22.89 8.14
C TYR A 236 8.60 23.83 8.55
N TYR A 237 7.35 23.40 8.36
CA TYR A 237 6.18 24.17 8.76
C TYR A 237 5.95 24.26 10.27
N SER A 238 6.52 23.36 11.08
CA SER A 238 6.45 23.42 12.53
C SER A 238 7.47 24.39 13.15
N LEU A 239 8.55 24.69 12.42
CA LEU A 239 9.66 25.51 12.90
C LEU A 239 9.55 27.01 12.47
N ASP A 240 8.73 27.31 11.47
CA ASP A 240 8.52 28.68 10.98
C ASP A 240 7.02 29.02 10.98
N PRO A 241 6.48 29.47 12.13
CA PRO A 241 5.08 29.84 12.28
C PRO A 241 4.76 31.25 11.77
N ALA A 242 5.63 31.87 10.97
CA ALA A 242 5.45 33.24 10.46
C ALA A 242 4.47 33.35 9.29
#